data_effd682587ea7473869102efc561fc82
#
_entry.id   effd682587ea7473869102efc561fc82
#
_cell.length_a   1.000
_cell.length_b   1.000
_cell.length_c   1.000
_cell.angle_alpha   90.00
_cell.angle_beta   90.00
_cell.angle_gamma   90.00
#
_symmetry.space_group_name_H-M   'P 1'
#
loop_
_entity.id
_entity.type
_entity.pdbx_description
1 polymer ?
#
loop_
_entity_poly.entity_id
_entity_poly.type
_entity_poly.pdbx_seq_one_letter_code
_entity_poly.pdbx_strand_id
1 'polypeptide(L)'
;ELDFEAVMSSQQRLQGIFGSGSPWPKSDMTLEENIASLKVHKQEFALRQAFAYSVFNKTKNKCLGSVYIDPSDSPNYQCVVHLWIRDDSIELDHELFQTVRKWLQEEWRFSNAAFPGRYFEEPKPAKKVKSTVECQLPRKD
;
A
#
# COMPACT_ATOMS: atom_id res chain seq x y z
N GLU A 1 2.90 17.57 3.43
CA GLU A 1 4.19 18.06 2.89
C GLU A 1 5.24 16.96 2.85
N LEU A 2 5.42 16.20 3.92
CA LEU A 2 6.39 15.10 3.97
C LEU A 2 6.05 14.00 2.95
N ASP A 3 4.78 13.69 2.78
CA ASP A 3 4.34 12.72 1.78
C ASP A 3 4.63 13.22 0.35
N PHE A 4 4.31 14.46 0.08
CA PHE A 4 4.59 15.07 -1.23
C PHE A 4 6.09 15.05 -1.56
N GLU A 5 6.93 15.41 -0.61
CA GLU A 5 8.38 15.38 -0.79
C GLU A 5 8.85 13.95 -1.09
N ALA A 6 8.35 12.97 -0.35
CA ALA A 6 8.70 11.57 -0.58
C ALA A 6 8.27 11.08 -1.97
N VAL A 7 7.04 11.37 -2.38
CA VAL A 7 6.52 10.97 -3.69
C VAL A 7 7.35 11.58 -4.81
N MET A 8 7.59 12.88 -4.76
CA MET A 8 8.30 13.58 -5.82
C MET A 8 9.78 13.24 -5.89
N SER A 9 10.38 12.84 -4.77
CA SER A 9 11.77 12.35 -4.75
C SER A 9 11.98 11.10 -5.61
N SER A 10 10.93 10.35 -5.84
CA SER A 10 10.96 9.06 -6.53
C SER A 10 9.94 8.97 -7.67
N GLN A 11 9.51 10.12 -8.18
CA GLN A 11 8.41 10.23 -9.14
C GLN A 11 8.57 9.33 -10.37
N GLN A 12 9.76 9.28 -10.96
CA GLN A 12 9.98 8.50 -12.18
C GLN A 12 9.78 7.01 -11.93
N ARG A 13 10.33 6.49 -10.85
CA ARG A 13 10.22 5.07 -10.51
C ARG A 13 8.80 4.70 -10.06
N LEU A 14 8.12 5.61 -9.37
CA LEU A 14 6.77 5.37 -8.87
C LEU A 14 5.69 5.44 -9.96
N GLN A 15 5.98 6.11 -11.07
CA GLN A 15 4.99 6.26 -12.12
C GLN A 15 4.50 4.90 -12.61
N GLY A 16 3.19 4.69 -12.56
CA GLY A 16 2.57 3.45 -12.99
C GLY A 16 2.54 2.33 -11.96
N ILE A 17 2.89 2.56 -10.69
CA ILE A 17 2.86 1.47 -9.68
C ILE A 17 1.44 0.91 -9.45
N PHE A 18 0.41 1.70 -9.72
CA PHE A 18 -0.98 1.25 -9.63
C PHE A 18 -1.49 0.64 -10.94
N GLY A 19 -0.63 0.43 -11.90
CA GLY A 19 -0.94 -0.17 -13.19
C GLY A 19 -0.58 0.75 -14.35
N SER A 20 -0.45 0.15 -15.55
CA SER A 20 -0.04 0.86 -16.77
C SER A 20 -1.01 1.97 -17.19
N GLY A 21 -2.28 1.90 -16.77
CA GLY A 21 -3.30 2.92 -17.04
C GLY A 21 -3.31 4.08 -16.07
N SER A 22 -2.53 4.02 -14.98
CA SER A 22 -2.48 5.08 -13.97
C SER A 22 -1.31 6.03 -14.24
N PRO A 23 -1.55 7.33 -14.39
CA PRO A 23 -0.49 8.31 -14.60
C PRO A 23 0.20 8.75 -13.31
N TRP A 24 -0.29 8.28 -12.16
CA TRP A 24 0.24 8.71 -10.86
C TRP A 24 1.65 8.12 -10.59
N PRO A 25 2.56 8.90 -10.02
CA PRO A 25 2.49 10.33 -9.82
C PRO A 25 2.94 11.08 -11.08
N LYS A 26 2.19 12.13 -11.45
CA LYS A 26 2.61 12.97 -12.58
C LYS A 26 3.88 13.73 -12.26
N SER A 27 4.70 14.01 -13.28
CA SER A 27 5.94 14.78 -13.11
C SER A 27 5.71 16.21 -12.62
N ASP A 28 4.54 16.78 -12.91
CA ASP A 28 4.13 18.13 -12.55
C ASP A 28 3.10 18.17 -11.41
N MET A 29 2.98 17.08 -10.65
CA MET A 29 2.04 17.03 -9.51
C MET A 29 2.32 18.13 -8.52
N THR A 30 1.28 18.85 -8.12
CA THR A 30 1.39 19.94 -7.15
C THR A 30 1.16 19.47 -5.72
N LEU A 31 1.61 20.25 -4.75
CA LEU A 31 1.33 19.99 -3.33
C LEU A 31 -0.18 19.94 -3.07
N GLU A 32 -0.94 20.84 -3.68
CA GLU A 32 -2.39 20.89 -3.54
C GLU A 32 -3.07 19.62 -4.06
N GLU A 33 -2.63 19.10 -5.19
CA GLU A 33 -3.12 17.83 -5.74
C GLU A 33 -2.81 16.68 -4.79
N ASN A 34 -1.62 16.66 -4.23
CA ASN A 34 -1.23 15.62 -3.26
C ASN A 34 -2.05 15.71 -1.98
N ILE A 35 -2.29 16.91 -1.47
CA ILE A 35 -3.14 17.12 -0.29
C ILE A 35 -4.57 16.66 -0.56
N ALA A 36 -5.12 16.97 -1.74
CA ALA A 36 -6.44 16.50 -2.12
C ALA A 36 -6.52 14.96 -2.13
N SER A 37 -5.50 14.30 -2.66
CA SER A 37 -5.40 12.84 -2.65
C SER A 37 -5.35 12.27 -1.24
N LEU A 38 -4.57 12.86 -0.35
CA LEU A 38 -4.48 12.44 1.05
C LEU A 38 -5.81 12.60 1.79
N LYS A 39 -6.58 13.63 1.47
CA LYS A 39 -7.93 13.82 2.04
C LYS A 39 -8.88 12.72 1.61
N VAL A 40 -8.81 12.29 0.34
CA VAL A 40 -9.59 11.17 -0.16
C VAL A 40 -9.20 9.88 0.58
N HIS A 41 -7.91 9.61 0.73
CA HIS A 41 -7.44 8.44 1.48
C HIS A 41 -7.91 8.45 2.93
N LYS A 42 -7.87 9.60 3.58
CA LYS A 42 -8.38 9.76 4.95
C LYS A 42 -9.86 9.43 5.05
N GLN A 43 -10.66 9.91 4.10
CA GLN A 43 -12.07 9.65 4.04
C GLN A 43 -12.37 8.16 3.79
N GLU A 44 -11.70 7.55 2.82
CA GLU A 44 -11.82 6.12 2.54
C GLU A 44 -11.47 5.28 3.76
N PHE A 45 -10.43 5.66 4.49
CA PHE A 45 -10.01 4.99 5.72
C PHE A 45 -11.11 5.08 6.80
N ALA A 46 -11.67 6.26 7.01
CA ALA A 46 -12.75 6.47 7.97
C ALA A 46 -14.01 5.67 7.61
N LEU A 47 -14.31 5.55 6.31
CA LEU A 47 -15.45 4.78 5.81
C LEU A 47 -15.15 3.28 5.64
N ARG A 48 -13.96 2.83 5.97
CA ARG A 48 -13.52 1.43 5.82
C ARG A 48 -13.57 0.90 4.38
N GLN A 49 -13.35 1.77 3.40
CA GLN A 49 -13.37 1.41 1.98
C GLN A 49 -11.99 1.05 1.44
N ALA A 50 -10.98 1.78 1.85
CA ALA A 50 -9.58 1.54 1.49
C ALA A 50 -8.67 2.13 2.56
N PHE A 51 -7.43 1.63 2.64
CA PHE A 51 -6.53 1.98 3.73
C PHE A 51 -5.18 2.38 3.17
N ALA A 52 -4.76 3.61 3.48
CA ALA A 52 -3.45 4.12 3.15
C ALA A 52 -2.68 4.43 4.44
N TYR A 53 -1.44 4.00 4.48
CA TYR A 53 -0.53 4.21 5.61
C TYR A 53 0.73 4.88 5.12
N SER A 54 1.19 5.90 5.82
CA SER A 54 2.50 6.48 5.59
C SER A 54 3.55 5.76 6.41
N VAL A 55 4.72 5.57 5.82
CA VAL A 55 5.88 4.98 6.48
C VAL A 55 6.85 6.10 6.82
N PHE A 56 7.18 6.24 8.10
CA PHE A 56 8.08 7.29 8.57
C PHE A 56 9.35 6.71 9.17
N ASN A 57 10.41 7.51 9.20
CA ASN A 57 11.58 7.22 10.01
C ASN A 57 11.23 7.32 11.51
N LYS A 58 12.14 6.87 12.38
CA LYS A 58 11.89 6.81 13.83
C LYS A 58 11.55 8.17 14.45
N THR A 59 12.13 9.25 13.94
CA THR A 59 11.88 10.61 14.42
C THR A 59 10.66 11.28 13.80
N LYS A 60 10.01 10.61 12.85
CA LYS A 60 8.82 11.07 12.13
C LYS A 60 8.99 12.42 11.42
N ASN A 61 10.21 12.75 11.03
CA ASN A 61 10.51 13.98 10.29
C ASN A 61 10.70 13.76 8.79
N LYS A 62 10.67 12.50 8.33
CA LYS A 62 10.82 12.14 6.93
C LYS A 62 9.87 11.00 6.58
N CYS A 63 9.06 11.19 5.54
CA CYS A 63 8.26 10.12 4.98
C CYS A 63 9.15 9.23 4.09
N LEU A 64 9.18 7.94 4.39
CA LEU A 64 9.99 6.95 3.66
C LEU A 64 9.20 6.25 2.56
N GLY A 65 7.88 6.22 2.66
CA GLY A 65 7.05 5.53 1.69
C GLY A 65 5.60 5.44 2.12
N SER A 66 4.87 4.57 1.45
CA SER A 66 3.44 4.35 1.73
C SER A 66 3.03 2.92 1.46
N VAL A 67 1.96 2.51 2.11
CA VAL A 67 1.29 1.22 1.92
C VAL A 67 -0.17 1.49 1.63
N TYR A 68 -0.70 0.87 0.58
CA TYR A 68 -2.11 1.00 0.19
C TYR A 68 -2.76 -0.38 0.19
N ILE A 69 -3.87 -0.50 0.90
CA ILE A 69 -4.63 -1.75 0.97
C ILE A 69 -6.03 -1.45 0.44
N ASP A 70 -6.33 -2.00 -0.73
CA ASP A 70 -7.57 -1.77 -1.45
C ASP A 70 -8.38 -3.05 -1.58
N PRO A 71 -9.71 -2.96 -1.75
CA PRO A 71 -10.53 -4.13 -2.07
C PRO A 71 -10.07 -4.78 -3.37
N SER A 72 -10.18 -6.09 -3.45
CA SER A 72 -9.87 -6.82 -4.69
C SER A 72 -11.13 -7.03 -5.52
N ASP A 73 -11.03 -6.79 -6.82
CA ASP A 73 -12.06 -7.15 -7.80
C ASP A 73 -12.00 -8.64 -8.18
N SER A 74 -10.89 -9.30 -7.89
CA SER A 74 -10.72 -10.71 -8.18
C SER A 74 -11.18 -11.58 -6.99
N PRO A 75 -11.96 -12.64 -7.24
CA PRO A 75 -12.35 -13.57 -6.18
C PRO A 75 -11.18 -14.39 -5.62
N ASN A 76 -10.04 -14.37 -6.29
CA ASN A 76 -8.84 -15.09 -5.87
C ASN A 76 -8.09 -14.40 -4.72
N TYR A 77 -8.36 -13.12 -4.48
CA TYR A 77 -7.64 -12.31 -3.48
C TYR A 77 -8.60 -11.57 -2.58
N GLN A 78 -8.25 -11.48 -1.31
CA GLN A 78 -9.01 -10.75 -0.30
C GLN A 78 -8.80 -9.24 -0.39
N CYS A 79 -7.60 -8.83 -0.79
CA CYS A 79 -7.24 -7.43 -0.99
C CYS A 79 -6.10 -7.31 -1.98
N VAL A 80 -5.87 -6.08 -2.43
CA VAL A 80 -4.74 -5.71 -3.28
C VAL A 80 -3.88 -4.73 -2.52
N VAL A 81 -2.58 -5.02 -2.45
CA VAL A 81 -1.62 -4.20 -1.71
C VAL A 81 -0.60 -3.60 -2.66
N HIS A 82 -0.48 -2.29 -2.63
CA HIS A 82 0.63 -1.58 -3.23
C HIS A 82 1.46 -0.94 -2.12
N LEU A 83 2.76 -0.94 -2.27
CA LEU A 83 3.65 -0.27 -1.33
C LEU A 83 4.89 0.20 -2.05
N TRP A 84 5.50 1.22 -1.52
CA TRP A 84 6.74 1.75 -2.07
C TRP A 84 7.59 2.39 -0.97
N ILE A 85 8.90 2.38 -1.22
CA ILE A 85 9.89 3.12 -0.46
C ILE A 85 10.57 4.11 -1.42
N ARG A 86 10.86 5.29 -0.95
CA ARG A 86 11.56 6.33 -1.73
C ARG A 86 12.94 5.85 -2.18
N ASP A 87 13.43 6.41 -3.26
CA ASP A 87 14.66 5.95 -3.90
C ASP A 87 15.88 5.99 -2.99
N ASP A 88 16.00 7.03 -2.17
CA ASP A 88 17.15 7.19 -1.27
C ASP A 88 17.15 6.25 -0.06
N SER A 89 16.10 5.48 0.11
CA SER A 89 15.97 4.48 1.17
C SER A 89 15.53 3.13 0.64
N ILE A 90 15.81 2.87 -0.63
CA ILE A 90 15.29 1.70 -1.36
C ILE A 90 15.70 0.37 -0.73
N GLU A 91 16.78 0.32 0.02
CA GLU A 91 17.22 -0.86 0.75
C GLU A 91 16.20 -1.35 1.78
N LEU A 92 15.30 -0.48 2.20
CA LEU A 92 14.22 -0.81 3.15
C LEU A 92 12.99 -1.43 2.48
N ASP A 93 12.92 -1.43 1.16
CA ASP A 93 11.73 -1.88 0.43
C ASP A 93 11.38 -3.34 0.72
N HIS A 94 12.37 -4.23 0.70
CA HIS A 94 12.15 -5.64 0.99
C HIS A 94 11.69 -5.87 2.43
N GLU A 95 12.30 -5.18 3.38
CA GLU A 95 11.91 -5.25 4.79
C GLU A 95 10.47 -4.77 5.00
N LEU A 96 10.09 -3.66 4.36
CA LEU A 96 8.70 -3.18 4.40
C LEU A 96 7.75 -4.23 3.83
N PHE A 97 8.09 -4.80 2.69
CA PHE A 97 7.26 -5.82 2.05
C PHE A 97 7.05 -7.03 2.96
N GLN A 98 8.10 -7.56 3.57
CA GLN A 98 8.00 -8.69 4.49
C GLN A 98 7.18 -8.34 5.74
N THR A 99 7.38 -7.14 6.29
CA THR A 99 6.64 -6.65 7.45
C THR A 99 5.15 -6.53 7.14
N VAL A 100 4.79 -5.98 6.00
CA VAL A 100 3.39 -5.85 5.58
C VAL A 100 2.74 -7.21 5.36
N ARG A 101 3.43 -8.14 4.72
CA ARG A 101 2.92 -9.51 4.53
C ARG A 101 2.59 -10.17 5.86
N LYS A 102 3.52 -10.12 6.80
CA LYS A 102 3.35 -10.69 8.13
C LYS A 102 2.20 -10.02 8.88
N TRP A 103 2.14 -8.71 8.82
CA TRP A 103 1.10 -7.92 9.46
C TRP A 103 -0.29 -8.27 8.94
N LEU A 104 -0.45 -8.41 7.63
CA LEU A 104 -1.73 -8.80 7.03
C LEU A 104 -2.14 -10.21 7.46
N GLN A 105 -1.21 -11.14 7.55
CA GLN A 105 -1.50 -12.51 8.00
C GLN A 105 -1.89 -12.56 9.47
N GLU A 106 -1.20 -11.84 10.33
CA GLU A 106 -1.36 -11.93 11.78
C GLU A 106 -2.49 -11.06 12.32
N GLU A 107 -2.56 -9.80 11.85
CA GLU A 107 -3.50 -8.80 12.38
C GLU A 107 -4.78 -8.72 11.57
N TRP A 108 -4.68 -8.79 10.25
CA TRP A 108 -5.83 -8.75 9.36
C TRP A 108 -6.39 -10.14 9.06
N ARG A 109 -5.61 -11.16 9.35
CA ARG A 109 -5.93 -12.56 9.07
C ARG A 109 -6.23 -12.82 7.60
N PHE A 110 -5.59 -12.08 6.71
CA PHE A 110 -5.68 -12.31 5.28
C PHE A 110 -4.66 -13.37 4.87
N SER A 111 -5.16 -14.47 4.34
CA SER A 111 -4.31 -15.54 3.82
C SER A 111 -3.91 -15.32 2.37
N ASN A 112 -4.59 -14.44 1.65
CA ASN A 112 -4.42 -14.28 0.22
C ASN A 112 -4.58 -12.83 -0.23
N ALA A 113 -3.49 -12.09 -0.13
CA ALA A 113 -3.38 -10.71 -0.61
C ALA A 113 -2.60 -10.67 -1.92
N ALA A 114 -3.04 -9.88 -2.89
CA ALA A 114 -2.32 -9.64 -4.12
C ALA A 114 -1.30 -8.51 -3.91
N PHE A 115 -0.08 -8.71 -4.41
CA PHE A 115 0.98 -7.71 -4.40
C PHE A 115 1.46 -7.48 -5.84
N PRO A 116 0.74 -6.68 -6.64
CA PRO A 116 1.08 -6.49 -8.05
C PRO A 116 2.52 -6.00 -8.25
N GLY A 117 3.21 -6.61 -9.20
CA GLY A 117 4.58 -6.26 -9.52
C GLY A 117 5.64 -6.83 -8.57
N ARG A 118 5.25 -7.61 -7.56
CA ARG A 118 6.19 -8.21 -6.61
C ARG A 118 6.20 -9.72 -6.74
N TYR A 119 7.41 -10.29 -6.79
CA TYR A 119 7.61 -11.74 -6.80
C TYR A 119 7.95 -12.20 -5.39
N PHE A 120 7.23 -13.20 -4.92
CA PHE A 120 7.50 -13.91 -3.68
C PHE A 120 7.09 -15.35 -3.88
N GLU A 121 7.72 -16.27 -3.17
CA GLU A 121 7.22 -17.62 -3.11
C GLU A 121 5.86 -17.59 -2.41
N GLU A 122 4.83 -17.91 -3.18
CA GLU A 122 3.52 -18.13 -2.56
C GLU A 122 3.67 -19.28 -1.55
N PRO A 123 3.21 -19.10 -0.32
CA PRO A 123 3.06 -20.26 0.54
C PRO A 123 2.21 -21.26 -0.24
N LYS A 124 2.68 -22.48 -0.34
CA LYS A 124 1.90 -23.58 -0.97
C LYS A 124 0.47 -23.44 -0.51
N PRO A 125 -0.53 -23.48 -1.43
CA PRO A 125 -1.91 -23.20 -1.06
C PRO A 125 -2.30 -24.11 0.09
N ALA A 126 -2.41 -23.52 1.26
CA ALA A 126 -3.13 -24.14 2.35
C ALA A 126 -4.51 -24.44 1.78
N LYS A 127 -4.97 -25.68 1.95
CA LYS A 127 -6.27 -26.20 1.51
C LYS A 127 -7.30 -25.09 1.46
N LYS A 128 -7.96 -24.93 0.32
CA LYS A 128 -8.98 -23.92 0.03
C LYS A 128 -9.81 -23.61 1.26
N VAL A 129 -9.48 -22.57 1.96
CA VAL A 129 -10.38 -21.95 2.89
C VAL A 129 -11.36 -21.19 2.02
N LYS A 130 -12.61 -21.61 1.98
CA LYS A 130 -13.69 -20.79 1.43
C LYS A 130 -13.81 -19.55 2.30
N SER A 131 -13.00 -18.57 2.01
CA SER A 131 -13.14 -17.30 2.69
C SER A 131 -14.03 -16.42 1.84
N THR A 132 -15.24 -16.24 2.30
CA THR A 132 -16.14 -15.17 1.91
C THR A 132 -15.78 -13.87 2.65
N VAL A 133 -14.52 -13.68 2.98
CA VAL A 133 -14.14 -12.54 3.77
C VAL A 133 -14.03 -11.33 2.85
N GLU A 134 -14.99 -10.44 2.95
CA GLU A 134 -14.84 -9.07 2.53
C GLU A 134 -13.60 -8.48 3.18
N CYS A 135 -12.99 -7.51 2.52
CA CYS A 135 -11.83 -6.80 3.06
C CYS A 135 -12.25 -6.00 4.30
N GLN A 136 -12.46 -6.71 5.41
CA GLN A 136 -12.82 -6.11 6.68
C GLN A 136 -11.59 -6.05 7.56
N LEU A 137 -11.29 -4.84 7.99
CA LEU A 137 -10.24 -4.61 8.96
C LEU A 137 -10.55 -5.28 10.28
N PRO A 138 -9.54 -5.90 10.91
CA PRO A 138 -9.61 -6.04 12.35
C PRO A 138 -9.71 -4.63 12.94
N ARG A 139 -10.64 -4.46 13.86
CA ARG A 139 -10.74 -3.21 14.59
C ARG A 139 -9.43 -2.96 15.28
N LYS A 140 -8.73 -1.92 14.88
CA LYS A 140 -7.69 -1.36 15.69
C LYS A 140 -8.32 -0.31 16.58
N ASP A 141 -8.33 -0.62 17.83
CA ASP A 141 -8.59 0.36 18.85
C ASP A 141 -7.47 1.42 18.87
#